data_1d14561849b44f6aa9b3f34abecb2e4c
#
_entry.id   1d14561849b44f6aa9b3f34abecb2e4c
#
_cell.length_a   1.000
_cell.length_b   1.000
_cell.length_c   1.000
_cell.angle_alpha   90.00
_cell.angle_beta   90.00
_cell.angle_gamma   90.00
#
_symmetry.space_group_name_H-M   'P 1'
#
loop_
_entity.id
_entity.type
_entity.pdbx_description
1 polymer ?
#
loop_
_entity_poly.entity_id
_entity_poly.type
_entity_poly.pdbx_seq_one_letter_code
_entity_poly.pdbx_strand_id
1 'polypeptide(L)'
;MKRFLVSFSFALPLLAQPFTYLGIVDGRVGVFAGIKKDSVAVTGAGSSVSTATKVETLLVNQSFTYMGYNAKGIERRVYYNSTPSPISVDTVYEVGDTMRRLIVMGRTSSSTVKADVRALVTPFSVGNRWALGIAGNTYVADVDGDTNWTTLDTFVVTKDSVYVVSMGTISVPAGTFDSVYTIRLRLEGRVWSSIVRSTTGSSSAAWSDTFYVDQYIYWRPGLGYVKDSTFSYGKWRFLFINIRVYSWETSRLEGYWTSLAERRYDREENLISNGYVYLSEFGRIYDITGKKVAEGKGKIYLKRGIYFVQIGGRKYKVIVR
;
A
#
# COMPACT_ATOMS: atom_id res chain seq x y z
N MET A 1 17.28 7.12 -13.37
CA MET A 1 17.14 5.68 -13.11
C MET A 1 16.44 5.28 -11.80
N LYS A 2 16.45 6.08 -10.72
CA LYS A 2 15.79 5.72 -9.44
C LYS A 2 14.24 5.72 -9.42
N ARG A 3 13.55 6.15 -10.47
CA ARG A 3 12.09 6.34 -10.51
C ARG A 3 11.29 5.20 -11.12
N PHE A 4 11.93 4.26 -11.80
CA PHE A 4 11.25 3.22 -12.57
C PHE A 4 10.57 2.11 -11.75
N LEU A 5 11.00 1.89 -10.51
CA LEU A 5 10.49 0.80 -9.67
C LEU A 5 9.27 1.15 -8.83
N VAL A 6 8.87 2.42 -8.81
CA VAL A 6 7.77 2.87 -7.93
C VAL A 6 6.41 2.39 -8.42
N SER A 7 6.28 2.01 -9.70
CA SER A 7 4.97 1.76 -10.31
C SER A 7 4.34 0.41 -9.97
N PHE A 8 5.09 -0.56 -9.48
CA PHE A 8 4.58 -1.90 -9.23
C PHE A 8 4.46 -2.30 -7.76
N SER A 9 4.52 -1.35 -6.84
CA SER A 9 4.06 -1.59 -5.49
C SER A 9 2.53 -1.74 -5.50
N PHE A 10 2.07 -2.89 -5.99
CA PHE A 10 0.70 -3.33 -5.81
C PHE A 10 0.48 -3.66 -4.34
N ALA A 11 0.47 -2.64 -3.49
CA ALA A 11 -0.14 -2.81 -2.20
C ALA A 11 -1.64 -2.95 -2.44
N LEU A 12 -2.06 -4.18 -2.68
CA LEU A 12 -3.46 -4.53 -2.68
C LEU A 12 -3.90 -4.64 -1.25
N PRO A 13 -4.89 -3.95 -0.88
CA PRO A 13 -6.01 -4.51 -0.17
C PRO A 13 -7.28 -3.94 -0.72
N LEU A 14 -8.32 -4.53 -0.60
CA LEU A 14 -9.41 -4.71 0.28
C LEU A 14 -10.79 -4.74 -0.30
N LEU A 15 -11.72 -5.30 0.37
CA LEU A 15 -12.90 -5.88 -0.11
C LEU A 15 -14.02 -5.96 0.77
N ALA A 16 -15.08 -5.99 0.37
CA ALA A 16 -16.16 -6.67 -0.05
C ALA A 16 -17.33 -6.60 0.86
N GLN A 17 -18.41 -7.28 0.62
CA GLN A 17 -19.52 -7.08 1.33
C GLN A 17 -19.40 -7.53 2.44
N PRO A 18 -19.27 -7.12 2.28
CA PRO A 18 -18.45 -6.23 1.76
C PRO A 18 -17.51 -5.59 2.61
N PHE A 19 -17.41 -4.33 2.62
CA PHE A 19 -16.40 -3.57 3.34
C PHE A 19 -16.29 -4.02 4.80
N THR A 20 -17.38 -4.41 5.40
CA THR A 20 -17.42 -4.94 6.77
C THR A 20 -16.69 -6.27 6.92
N TYR A 21 -16.91 -7.23 6.00
CA TYR A 21 -16.25 -8.54 6.03
C TYR A 21 -14.75 -8.39 5.97
N LEU A 22 -14.26 -7.35 5.32
CA LEU A 22 -12.83 -7.14 5.12
C LEU A 22 -12.24 -6.09 6.01
N GLY A 23 -13.04 -5.57 6.91
CA GLY A 23 -12.57 -4.60 7.86
C GLY A 23 -12.31 -3.22 7.25
N ILE A 24 -12.93 -2.87 6.12
CA ILE A 24 -12.88 -1.53 5.55
C ILE A 24 -13.98 -0.69 6.16
N VAL A 25 -13.74 -0.23 7.34
CA VAL A 25 -14.66 0.58 8.13
C VAL A 25 -14.19 2.03 8.07
N ASP A 26 -15.13 2.96 7.90
CA ASP A 26 -14.84 4.39 7.86
C ASP A 26 -14.01 4.84 9.05
N GLY A 27 -12.96 5.57 8.77
CA GLY A 27 -12.03 6.08 9.76
C GLY A 27 -11.08 5.03 10.35
N ARG A 28 -11.07 3.79 9.85
CA ARG A 28 -10.06 2.81 10.28
C ARG A 28 -8.69 3.22 9.80
N VAL A 29 -7.73 3.14 10.71
CA VAL A 29 -6.31 3.37 10.43
C VAL A 29 -5.54 2.09 10.71
N GLY A 30 -4.67 1.70 9.79
CA GLY A 30 -3.67 0.66 10.00
C GLY A 30 -2.29 1.24 9.85
N VAL A 31 -1.37 0.90 10.74
CA VAL A 31 0.05 1.25 10.64
C VAL A 31 0.85 -0.02 10.44
N PHE A 32 1.71 0.01 9.44
CA PHE A 32 2.53 -1.11 9.01
C PHE A 32 4.00 -0.72 9.02
N ALA A 33 4.86 -1.64 9.40
CA ALA A 33 6.29 -1.51 9.22
C ALA A 33 6.83 -2.66 8.39
N GLY A 34 7.89 -2.40 7.66
CA GLY A 34 8.49 -3.38 6.79
C GLY A 34 9.84 -2.96 6.23
N ILE A 35 10.25 -3.69 5.23
CA ILE A 35 11.53 -3.49 4.54
C ILE A 35 11.27 -3.58 3.05
N LYS A 36 11.89 -2.67 2.30
CA LYS A 36 12.02 -2.75 0.86
C LYS A 36 13.48 -2.97 0.50
N LYS A 37 13.74 -3.96 -0.35
CA LYS A 37 15.07 -4.26 -0.88
C LYS A 37 15.00 -4.26 -2.40
N ASP A 38 15.75 -3.39 -3.03
CA ASP A 38 15.87 -3.30 -4.48
C ASP A 38 17.27 -3.76 -4.90
N SER A 39 17.34 -4.50 -6.00
CA SER A 39 18.58 -4.92 -6.63
C SER A 39 18.51 -4.58 -8.11
N VAL A 40 19.51 -3.88 -8.60
CA VAL A 40 19.66 -3.52 -10.01
C VAL A 40 20.97 -4.12 -10.53
N ALA A 41 20.88 -4.91 -11.58
CA ALA A 41 22.04 -5.46 -12.26
C ALA A 41 22.07 -4.96 -13.71
N VAL A 42 23.21 -4.41 -14.13
CA VAL A 42 23.43 -3.85 -15.47
C VAL A 42 24.58 -4.61 -16.13
N THR A 43 24.36 -5.13 -17.33
CA THR A 43 25.41 -5.84 -18.10
C THR A 43 26.59 -4.91 -18.34
N GLY A 44 27.78 -5.34 -17.94
CA GLY A 44 29.02 -4.58 -18.10
C GLY A 44 29.28 -3.50 -17.04
N ALA A 45 28.31 -3.21 -16.16
CA ALA A 45 28.47 -2.18 -15.12
C ALA A 45 28.28 -2.71 -13.68
N GLY A 46 28.06 -4.01 -13.52
CA GLY A 46 27.91 -4.64 -12.21
C GLY A 46 26.48 -4.58 -11.65
N SER A 47 26.37 -4.76 -10.35
CA SER A 47 25.08 -4.74 -9.64
C SER A 47 25.12 -3.86 -8.40
N SER A 48 23.99 -3.26 -8.07
CA SER A 48 23.79 -2.52 -6.82
C SER A 48 22.61 -3.08 -6.05
N VAL A 49 22.68 -3.03 -4.73
CA VAL A 49 21.60 -3.42 -3.82
C VAL A 49 21.34 -2.25 -2.88
N SER A 50 20.09 -1.88 -2.74
CA SER A 50 19.65 -0.90 -1.75
C SER A 50 18.58 -1.50 -0.83
N THR A 51 18.62 -1.10 0.44
CA THR A 51 17.62 -1.52 1.43
C THR A 51 17.07 -0.29 2.12
N ALA A 52 15.76 -0.22 2.26
CA ALA A 52 15.08 0.85 2.96
C ALA A 52 14.10 0.27 4.00
N THR A 53 14.05 0.88 5.16
CA THR A 53 12.95 0.65 6.11
C THR A 53 11.68 1.32 5.55
N LYS A 54 10.54 0.67 5.74
CA LYS A 54 9.24 1.15 5.30
C LYS A 54 8.34 1.34 6.50
N VAL A 55 7.67 2.49 6.56
CA VAL A 55 6.51 2.70 7.43
C VAL A 55 5.36 3.14 6.55
N GLU A 56 4.21 2.52 6.73
CA GLU A 56 3.03 2.78 5.92
C GLU A 56 1.82 2.99 6.83
N THR A 57 1.01 4.00 6.52
CA THR A 57 -0.27 4.23 7.16
C THR A 57 -1.36 4.15 6.11
N LEU A 58 -2.35 3.31 6.36
CA LEU A 58 -3.58 3.21 5.59
C LEU A 58 -4.73 3.83 6.39
N LEU A 59 -5.44 4.78 5.79
CA LEU A 59 -6.63 5.41 6.36
C LEU A 59 -7.81 5.17 5.43
N VAL A 60 -8.85 4.53 5.93
CA VAL A 60 -10.12 4.39 5.22
C VAL A 60 -10.93 5.68 5.39
N ASN A 61 -11.11 6.41 4.31
CA ASN A 61 -11.93 7.62 4.27
C ASN A 61 -13.42 7.30 4.33
N GLN A 62 -14.25 8.34 4.49
CA GLN A 62 -15.71 8.19 4.48
C GLN A 62 -16.23 7.59 3.18
N SER A 63 -17.36 6.90 3.28
CA SER A 63 -18.05 6.32 2.13
C SER A 63 -18.58 7.42 1.19
N PHE A 64 -18.54 7.12 -0.09
CA PHE A 64 -19.13 7.95 -1.14
C PHE A 64 -19.72 7.05 -2.24
N THR A 65 -20.36 7.64 -3.25
CA THR A 65 -20.88 6.88 -4.39
C THR A 65 -19.96 7.04 -5.59
N TYR A 66 -19.55 5.93 -6.19
CA TYR A 66 -18.78 5.88 -7.43
C TYR A 66 -19.53 5.03 -8.47
N MET A 67 -19.91 5.61 -9.59
CA MET A 67 -20.67 4.94 -10.65
C MET A 67 -21.94 4.21 -10.14
N GLY A 68 -22.59 4.76 -9.11
CA GLY A 68 -23.78 4.15 -8.51
C GLY A 68 -23.49 3.09 -7.43
N TYR A 69 -22.25 2.76 -7.18
CA TYR A 69 -21.83 1.78 -6.18
C TYR A 69 -21.34 2.44 -4.90
N ASN A 70 -21.47 1.73 -3.78
CA ASN A 70 -20.86 2.13 -2.52
C ASN A 70 -19.33 2.04 -2.62
N ALA A 71 -18.66 3.16 -2.36
CA ALA A 71 -17.23 3.32 -2.55
C ALA A 71 -16.54 3.96 -1.35
N LYS A 72 -15.24 3.71 -1.23
CA LYS A 72 -14.37 4.33 -0.21
C LYS A 72 -13.04 4.75 -0.82
N GLY A 73 -12.48 5.82 -0.29
CA GLY A 73 -11.10 6.19 -0.51
C GLY A 73 -10.20 5.57 0.55
N ILE A 74 -9.11 4.96 0.13
CA ILE A 74 -8.07 4.49 1.04
C ILE A 74 -6.85 5.36 0.85
N GLU A 75 -6.63 6.25 1.80
CA GLU A 75 -5.45 7.10 1.81
C GLU A 75 -4.26 6.30 2.31
N ARG A 76 -3.19 6.35 1.53
CA ARG A 76 -1.95 5.66 1.81
C ARG A 76 -0.81 6.66 1.94
N ARG A 77 -0.12 6.63 3.08
CA ARG A 77 1.09 7.40 3.36
C ARG A 77 2.24 6.44 3.59
N VAL A 78 3.29 6.55 2.81
CA VAL A 78 4.46 5.67 2.90
C VAL A 78 5.71 6.50 3.14
N TYR A 79 6.57 6.02 4.02
CA TYR A 79 7.87 6.58 4.33
C TYR A 79 8.93 5.49 4.09
N TYR A 80 9.95 5.83 3.32
CA TYR A 80 11.14 5.00 3.14
C TYR A 80 12.33 5.69 3.77
N ASN A 81 12.97 5.04 4.76
CA ASN A 81 14.05 5.64 5.57
C ASN A 81 13.67 7.03 6.11
N SER A 82 12.44 7.17 6.61
CA SER A 82 11.85 8.42 7.10
C SER A 82 11.56 9.47 6.01
N THR A 83 11.83 9.20 4.74
CA THR A 83 11.50 10.10 3.63
C THR A 83 10.08 9.83 3.16
N PRO A 84 9.17 10.83 3.16
CA PRO A 84 7.80 10.63 2.72
C PRO A 84 7.73 10.42 1.20
N SER A 85 6.90 9.46 0.80
CA SER A 85 6.42 9.35 -0.59
C SER A 85 5.18 10.24 -0.78
N PRO A 86 4.83 10.61 -2.01
CA PRO A 86 3.57 11.29 -2.28
C PRO A 86 2.38 10.51 -1.70
N ILE A 87 1.44 11.23 -1.10
CA ILE A 87 0.19 10.63 -0.60
C ILE A 87 -0.59 10.11 -1.80
N SER A 88 -1.06 8.88 -1.71
CA SER A 88 -1.96 8.29 -2.70
C SER A 88 -3.31 7.96 -2.08
N VAL A 89 -4.36 8.10 -2.87
CA VAL A 89 -5.72 7.69 -2.50
C VAL A 89 -6.21 6.68 -3.52
N ASP A 90 -6.43 5.47 -3.06
CA ASP A 90 -7.02 4.41 -3.87
C ASP A 90 -8.54 4.43 -3.72
N THR A 91 -9.23 4.36 -4.84
CA THR A 91 -10.70 4.20 -4.85
C THR A 91 -11.03 2.71 -4.89
N VAL A 92 -11.83 2.26 -3.94
CA VAL A 92 -12.39 0.91 -3.89
C VAL A 92 -13.91 1.00 -3.85
N TYR A 93 -14.60 0.06 -4.49
CA TYR A 93 -16.06 0.03 -4.52
C TYR A 93 -16.61 -1.40 -4.64
N GLU A 94 -17.83 -1.59 -4.22
CA GLU A 94 -18.49 -2.90 -4.10
C GLU A 94 -19.42 -3.19 -5.27
N VAL A 95 -19.30 -4.39 -5.85
CA VAL A 95 -20.21 -4.92 -6.86
C VAL A 95 -20.58 -6.35 -6.49
N GLY A 96 -21.71 -6.53 -5.85
CA GLY A 96 -22.13 -7.82 -5.34
C GLY A 96 -21.17 -8.36 -4.26
N ASP A 97 -20.63 -9.53 -4.49
CA ASP A 97 -19.62 -10.19 -3.65
C ASP A 97 -18.18 -9.78 -3.97
N THR A 98 -18.04 -8.92 -4.95
CA THR A 98 -16.74 -8.51 -5.47
C THR A 98 -16.44 -7.08 -5.07
N MET A 99 -15.25 -6.82 -4.60
CA MET A 99 -14.75 -5.50 -4.59
C MET A 99 -13.83 -5.24 -5.77
N ARG A 100 -14.06 -4.10 -6.32
CA ARG A 100 -13.27 -3.52 -7.39
C ARG A 100 -12.38 -2.42 -6.85
N ARG A 101 -11.26 -2.20 -7.52
CA ARG A 101 -10.31 -1.16 -7.17
C ARG A 101 -9.82 -0.47 -8.43
N LEU A 102 -9.70 0.85 -8.36
CA LEU A 102 -9.00 1.62 -9.37
C LEU A 102 -7.52 1.69 -9.03
N ILE A 103 -6.71 0.97 -9.77
CA ILE A 103 -5.25 1.01 -9.63
C ILE A 103 -4.64 1.96 -10.66
N VAL A 104 -3.66 2.74 -10.24
CA VAL A 104 -2.91 3.60 -11.16
C VAL A 104 -1.88 2.73 -11.89
N MET A 105 -2.07 2.59 -13.20
CA MET A 105 -1.15 1.89 -14.09
C MET A 105 0.00 2.78 -14.56
N GLY A 106 -0.23 4.08 -14.61
CA GLY A 106 0.75 5.07 -14.98
C GLY A 106 0.15 6.46 -15.07
N ARG A 107 0.97 7.43 -15.45
CA ARG A 107 0.56 8.82 -15.67
C ARG A 107 1.01 9.25 -17.06
N THR A 108 0.18 10.02 -17.74
CA THR A 108 0.54 10.82 -18.91
C THR A 108 0.74 12.27 -18.48
N SER A 109 1.27 13.10 -19.34
CA SER A 109 1.41 14.56 -19.07
C SER A 109 0.07 15.24 -18.70
N SER A 110 -1.04 14.68 -19.14
CA SER A 110 -2.39 15.27 -18.97
C SER A 110 -3.36 14.44 -18.13
N SER A 111 -3.04 13.16 -17.85
CA SER A 111 -3.99 12.27 -17.18
C SER A 111 -3.31 11.15 -16.40
N THR A 112 -4.08 10.54 -15.50
CA THR A 112 -3.68 9.32 -14.80
C THR A 112 -4.38 8.13 -15.46
N VAL A 113 -3.60 7.17 -15.95
CA VAL A 113 -4.12 5.92 -16.51
C VAL A 113 -4.45 4.98 -15.35
N LYS A 114 -5.73 4.62 -15.25
CA LYS A 114 -6.23 3.73 -14.21
C LYS A 114 -6.78 2.44 -14.81
N ALA A 115 -6.54 1.33 -14.16
CA ALA A 115 -7.23 0.08 -14.45
C ALA A 115 -8.25 -0.21 -13.33
N ASP A 116 -9.43 -0.66 -13.73
CA ASP A 116 -10.47 -1.12 -12.84
C ASP A 116 -10.33 -2.63 -12.66
N VAL A 117 -9.90 -3.07 -11.51
CA VAL A 117 -9.58 -4.47 -11.26
C VAL A 117 -10.57 -5.11 -10.29
N ARG A 118 -10.86 -6.39 -10.53
CA ARG A 118 -11.52 -7.27 -9.58
C ARG A 118 -10.50 -7.65 -8.50
N ALA A 119 -10.41 -6.83 -7.50
CA ALA A 119 -9.35 -6.97 -6.53
C ALA A 119 -9.52 -8.21 -5.66
N LEU A 120 -10.68 -8.49 -5.08
CA LEU A 120 -10.99 -9.72 -4.34
C LEU A 120 -12.45 -10.12 -4.49
N VAL A 121 -12.72 -11.37 -4.31
CA VAL A 121 -14.06 -11.99 -4.29
C VAL A 121 -14.29 -12.61 -2.94
N THR A 122 -15.44 -12.34 -2.34
CA THR A 122 -15.80 -12.86 -1.01
C THR A 122 -17.05 -13.73 -1.06
N PRO A 123 -17.27 -14.54 -0.03
CA PRO A 123 -16.36 -14.89 1.07
C PRO A 123 -15.13 -15.68 0.61
N PHE A 124 -14.04 -15.57 1.35
CA PHE A 124 -12.84 -16.36 1.04
C PHE A 124 -13.05 -17.84 1.36
N SER A 125 -12.58 -18.68 0.47
CA SER A 125 -12.43 -20.12 0.70
C SER A 125 -11.10 -20.59 0.10
N VAL A 126 -10.38 -21.43 0.79
CA VAL A 126 -9.12 -22.00 0.29
C VAL A 126 -9.37 -22.70 -1.04
N GLY A 127 -8.55 -22.40 -2.03
CA GLY A 127 -8.70 -22.88 -3.40
C GLY A 127 -9.48 -21.96 -4.34
N ASN A 128 -10.19 -20.93 -3.84
CA ASN A 128 -10.86 -19.95 -4.69
C ASN A 128 -9.85 -19.22 -5.57
N ARG A 129 -10.25 -18.99 -6.83
CA ARG A 129 -9.42 -18.29 -7.84
C ARG A 129 -10.25 -17.32 -8.65
N TRP A 130 -9.62 -16.21 -9.03
CA TRP A 130 -10.20 -15.25 -9.97
C TRP A 130 -9.10 -14.50 -10.72
N ALA A 131 -9.49 -13.85 -11.83
CA ALA A 131 -8.63 -12.92 -12.56
C ALA A 131 -8.89 -11.48 -12.09
N LEU A 132 -7.88 -10.65 -12.09
CA LEU A 132 -8.05 -9.20 -11.86
C LEU A 132 -8.87 -8.55 -12.98
N GLY A 133 -8.82 -9.10 -14.20
CA GLY A 133 -9.50 -8.61 -15.38
C GLY A 133 -8.68 -7.58 -16.16
N ILE A 134 -7.36 -7.63 -16.04
CA ILE A 134 -6.44 -6.73 -16.76
C ILE A 134 -5.58 -7.48 -17.79
N ALA A 135 -5.57 -8.79 -17.80
CA ALA A 135 -4.89 -9.56 -18.82
C ALA A 135 -5.44 -9.27 -20.21
N GLY A 136 -4.56 -9.11 -21.19
CA GLY A 136 -4.88 -8.71 -22.56
C GLY A 136 -4.99 -7.20 -22.77
N ASN A 137 -5.01 -6.39 -21.73
CA ASN A 137 -5.07 -4.94 -21.84
C ASN A 137 -3.66 -4.33 -22.00
N THR A 138 -3.63 -3.24 -22.76
CA THR A 138 -2.43 -2.42 -22.97
C THR A 138 -2.56 -1.10 -22.22
N TYR A 139 -1.54 -0.73 -21.49
CA TYR A 139 -1.46 0.52 -20.75
C TYR A 139 -0.22 1.30 -21.19
N VAL A 140 -0.38 2.60 -21.39
CA VAL A 140 0.72 3.50 -21.77
C VAL A 140 0.90 4.53 -20.67
N ALA A 141 2.10 4.70 -20.19
CA ALA A 141 2.45 5.64 -19.13
C ALA A 141 3.66 6.47 -19.52
N ASP A 142 3.62 7.74 -19.17
CA ASP A 142 4.77 8.64 -19.16
C ASP A 142 5.47 8.52 -17.81
N VAL A 143 6.75 8.27 -17.83
CA VAL A 143 7.49 7.92 -16.61
C VAL A 143 8.27 9.08 -16.03
N ASP A 144 8.76 10.00 -16.83
CA ASP A 144 9.63 11.08 -16.36
C ASP A 144 9.02 12.48 -16.43
N GLY A 145 8.01 12.72 -17.27
CA GLY A 145 7.32 14.01 -17.37
C GLY A 145 8.24 15.18 -17.74
N ASP A 146 9.36 14.87 -18.37
CA ASP A 146 10.38 15.84 -18.73
C ASP A 146 9.94 16.55 -20.03
N THR A 147 10.21 17.84 -20.11
CA THR A 147 9.79 18.67 -21.26
C THR A 147 10.60 18.43 -22.53
N ASN A 148 11.75 17.75 -22.44
CA ASN A 148 12.65 17.52 -23.57
C ASN A 148 12.59 16.08 -24.09
N TRP A 149 12.49 15.12 -23.18
CA TRP A 149 12.43 13.70 -23.49
C TRP A 149 11.37 13.06 -22.60
N THR A 150 10.39 12.44 -23.21
CA THR A 150 9.37 11.68 -22.50
C THR A 150 9.61 10.21 -22.75
N THR A 151 9.70 9.43 -21.70
CA THR A 151 9.75 7.98 -21.79
C THR A 151 8.36 7.43 -21.66
N LEU A 152 7.84 6.84 -22.73
CA LEU A 152 6.59 6.14 -22.73
C LEU A 152 6.83 4.66 -22.53
N ASP A 153 6.27 4.12 -21.47
CA ASP A 153 6.23 2.70 -21.20
C ASP A 153 4.87 2.14 -21.59
N THR A 154 4.90 1.16 -22.45
CA THR A 154 3.72 0.39 -22.84
C THR A 154 3.74 -0.94 -22.10
N PHE A 155 2.75 -1.18 -21.27
CA PHE A 155 2.61 -2.42 -20.51
C PHE A 155 1.49 -3.26 -21.10
N VAL A 156 1.78 -4.53 -21.35
CA VAL A 156 0.76 -5.53 -21.67
C VAL A 156 0.81 -6.60 -20.59
N VAL A 157 -0.27 -6.71 -19.85
CA VAL A 157 -0.45 -7.80 -18.90
C VAL A 157 -0.85 -9.04 -19.69
N THR A 158 -0.03 -10.08 -19.67
CA THR A 158 -0.31 -11.34 -20.36
C THR A 158 -1.03 -12.34 -19.47
N LYS A 159 -0.89 -12.21 -18.16
CA LYS A 159 -1.51 -13.08 -17.17
C LYS A 159 -1.77 -12.33 -15.89
N ASP A 160 -2.96 -12.47 -15.37
CA ASP A 160 -3.34 -12.01 -14.04
C ASP A 160 -4.09 -13.13 -13.29
N SER A 161 -3.75 -13.37 -12.06
CA SER A 161 -4.44 -14.35 -11.26
C SER A 161 -4.33 -14.04 -9.78
N VAL A 162 -5.44 -14.28 -9.07
CA VAL A 162 -5.50 -14.20 -7.62
C VAL A 162 -6.08 -15.52 -7.10
N TYR A 163 -5.53 -16.05 -6.04
CA TYR A 163 -6.04 -17.26 -5.43
C TYR A 163 -5.79 -17.32 -3.93
N VAL A 164 -6.74 -17.91 -3.21
CA VAL A 164 -6.66 -18.16 -1.78
C VAL A 164 -5.87 -19.44 -1.56
N VAL A 165 -4.64 -19.30 -1.04
CA VAL A 165 -3.69 -20.41 -0.90
C VAL A 165 -3.96 -21.24 0.33
N SER A 166 -4.20 -20.56 1.47
CA SER A 166 -4.36 -21.24 2.77
C SER A 166 -5.11 -20.33 3.74
N MET A 167 -5.47 -20.87 4.89
CA MET A 167 -5.96 -20.18 6.06
C MET A 167 -5.18 -20.67 7.28
N GLY A 168 -4.85 -19.78 8.20
CA GLY A 168 -4.08 -20.14 9.38
C GLY A 168 -3.99 -19.02 10.41
N THR A 169 -3.08 -19.18 11.35
CA THR A 169 -2.79 -18.20 12.40
C THR A 169 -1.50 -17.45 12.05
N ILE A 170 -1.50 -16.14 12.23
CA ILE A 170 -0.34 -15.28 11.98
C ILE A 170 -0.08 -14.37 13.18
N SER A 171 1.18 -14.29 13.57
CA SER A 171 1.67 -13.35 14.58
C SER A 171 2.42 -12.20 13.91
N VAL A 172 2.04 -10.98 14.30
CA VAL A 172 2.68 -9.71 13.91
C VAL A 172 2.78 -8.83 15.16
N PRO A 173 3.50 -7.71 15.15
CA PRO A 173 3.63 -6.86 16.33
C PRO A 173 2.30 -6.39 16.92
N ALA A 174 1.27 -6.19 16.09
CA ALA A 174 -0.07 -5.84 16.55
C ALA A 174 -0.81 -6.95 17.32
N GLY A 175 -0.31 -8.19 17.26
CA GLY A 175 -0.89 -9.35 17.94
C GLY A 175 -0.86 -10.63 17.12
N THR A 176 -1.47 -11.67 17.68
CA THR A 176 -1.69 -12.95 17.00
C THR A 176 -3.13 -13.04 16.53
N PHE A 177 -3.30 -13.35 15.26
CA PHE A 177 -4.59 -13.41 14.57
C PHE A 177 -4.82 -14.79 13.99
N ASP A 178 -5.94 -15.37 14.33
CA ASP A 178 -6.47 -16.61 13.73
C ASP A 178 -7.28 -16.32 12.46
N SER A 179 -7.64 -17.36 11.74
CA SER A 179 -8.48 -17.27 10.53
C SER A 179 -7.96 -16.26 9.50
N VAL A 180 -6.66 -16.15 9.37
CA VAL A 180 -6.00 -15.31 8.39
C VAL A 180 -5.84 -16.07 7.08
N TYR A 181 -6.44 -15.55 6.03
CA TYR A 181 -6.29 -16.08 4.67
C TYR A 181 -5.02 -15.59 4.02
N THR A 182 -4.26 -16.50 3.43
CA THR A 182 -3.14 -16.18 2.56
C THR A 182 -3.66 -16.11 1.12
N ILE A 183 -3.62 -14.93 0.55
CA ILE A 183 -4.07 -14.65 -0.82
C ILE A 183 -2.82 -14.36 -1.65
N ARG A 184 -2.65 -15.06 -2.75
CA ARG A 184 -1.53 -14.84 -3.68
C ARG A 184 -2.04 -14.17 -4.95
N LEU A 185 -1.42 -13.06 -5.29
CA LEU A 185 -1.61 -12.35 -6.55
C LEU A 185 -0.40 -12.60 -7.44
N ARG A 186 -0.64 -12.86 -8.70
CA ARG A 186 0.38 -13.10 -9.69
C ARG A 186 0.09 -12.32 -10.97
N LEU A 187 1.05 -11.49 -11.38
CA LEU A 187 1.00 -10.75 -12.63
C LEU A 187 2.23 -11.10 -13.47
N GLU A 188 1.99 -11.31 -14.75
CA GLU A 188 3.03 -11.49 -15.75
C GLU A 188 2.72 -10.62 -16.95
N GLY A 189 3.73 -10.06 -17.59
CA GLY A 189 3.50 -9.25 -18.76
C GLY A 189 4.77 -8.83 -19.46
N ARG A 190 4.58 -7.98 -20.44
CA ARG A 190 5.65 -7.37 -21.23
C ARG A 190 5.60 -5.87 -21.08
N VAL A 191 6.75 -5.26 -21.15
CA VAL A 191 6.88 -3.81 -21.15
C VAL A 191 7.75 -3.40 -22.34
N TRP A 192 7.33 -2.37 -23.04
CA TRP A 192 8.15 -1.69 -24.04
C TRP A 192 8.36 -0.28 -23.57
N SER A 193 9.58 0.19 -23.63
CA SER A 193 9.89 1.59 -23.38
C SER A 193 10.26 2.26 -24.68
N SER A 194 9.72 3.43 -24.92
CA SER A 194 10.09 4.28 -26.05
C SER A 194 10.44 5.67 -25.54
N ILE A 195 11.50 6.25 -26.07
CA ILE A 195 11.85 7.65 -25.82
C ILE A 195 11.23 8.49 -26.92
N VAL A 196 10.32 9.37 -26.53
CA VAL A 196 9.66 10.31 -27.45
C VAL A 196 10.23 11.70 -27.19
N ARG A 197 10.82 12.30 -28.22
CA ARG A 197 11.31 13.67 -28.14
C ARG A 197 10.14 14.64 -28.39
N SER A 198 9.72 15.35 -27.34
CA SER A 198 8.53 16.20 -27.37
C SER A 198 8.59 17.31 -28.45
N THR A 199 9.77 17.84 -28.74
CA THR A 199 9.99 18.94 -29.70
C THR A 199 9.98 18.53 -31.16
N THR A 200 10.15 17.25 -31.49
CA THR A 200 10.30 16.77 -32.88
C THR A 200 9.32 15.67 -33.24
N GLY A 201 8.53 15.16 -32.30
CA GLY A 201 7.64 14.02 -32.51
C GLY A 201 8.37 12.71 -32.91
N SER A 202 9.69 12.70 -32.88
CA SER A 202 10.47 11.51 -33.23
C SER A 202 10.51 10.55 -32.04
N SER A 203 10.15 9.29 -32.26
CA SER A 203 10.28 8.22 -31.29
C SER A 203 11.42 7.30 -31.69
N SER A 204 12.31 6.96 -30.76
CA SER A 204 13.20 5.82 -30.90
C SER A 204 12.64 4.69 -30.05
N ALA A 205 12.19 3.61 -30.70
CA ALA A 205 11.77 2.42 -29.99
C ALA A 205 12.98 1.81 -29.29
N ALA A 206 12.86 1.64 -28.00
CA ALA A 206 13.94 1.03 -27.26
C ALA A 206 13.70 -0.44 -27.05
N TRP A 207 12.68 -1.05 -26.55
CA TRP A 207 12.77 -2.49 -26.33
C TRP A 207 11.54 -3.10 -25.70
N SER A 208 11.46 -4.41 -25.79
CA SER A 208 10.50 -5.18 -25.03
C SER A 208 11.23 -6.07 -24.04
N ASP A 209 10.72 -6.16 -22.87
CA ASP A 209 11.06 -7.25 -21.97
C ASP A 209 9.91 -7.61 -21.02
N THR A 210 10.17 -8.47 -20.07
CA THR A 210 9.14 -9.06 -19.20
C THR A 210 9.13 -8.42 -17.84
N PHE A 211 7.95 -8.29 -17.26
CA PHE A 211 7.79 -8.03 -15.84
C PHE A 211 7.01 -9.17 -15.18
N TYR A 212 7.24 -9.31 -13.89
CA TYR A 212 6.62 -10.31 -13.06
C TYR A 212 6.38 -9.73 -11.66
N VAL A 213 5.20 -9.96 -11.11
CA VAL A 213 4.87 -9.62 -9.72
C VAL A 213 4.25 -10.84 -9.06
N ASP A 214 4.75 -11.20 -7.90
CA ASP A 214 4.22 -12.25 -7.04
C ASP A 214 4.03 -11.66 -5.64
N GLN A 215 2.78 -11.52 -5.21
CA GLN A 215 2.44 -10.91 -3.94
C GLN A 215 1.63 -11.87 -3.08
N TYR A 216 2.02 -12.02 -1.84
CA TYR A 216 1.28 -12.72 -0.80
C TYR A 216 0.68 -11.71 0.15
N ILE A 217 -0.63 -11.73 0.29
CA ILE A 217 -1.42 -10.85 1.15
C ILE A 217 -2.03 -11.73 2.23
N TYR A 218 -1.88 -11.32 3.46
CA TYR A 218 -2.42 -12.00 4.63
C TYR A 218 -3.59 -11.20 5.18
N TRP A 219 -4.77 -11.79 5.06
CA TRP A 219 -6.02 -11.10 5.30
C TRP A 219 -6.87 -11.76 6.39
N ARG A 220 -7.28 -10.99 7.38
CA ARG A 220 -8.23 -11.44 8.39
C ARG A 220 -9.60 -10.81 8.15
N PRO A 221 -10.68 -11.59 7.95
CA PRO A 221 -12.04 -11.06 7.89
C PRO A 221 -12.37 -10.21 9.13
N GLY A 222 -13.08 -9.11 8.92
CA GLY A 222 -13.43 -8.13 9.96
C GLY A 222 -12.32 -7.21 10.42
N LEU A 223 -11.05 -7.60 10.26
CA LEU A 223 -9.89 -6.77 10.58
C LEU A 223 -9.28 -6.12 9.35
N GLY A 224 -9.13 -6.87 8.28
CA GLY A 224 -8.47 -6.44 7.06
C GLY A 224 -7.07 -7.02 6.89
N TYR A 225 -6.26 -6.27 6.24
CA TYR A 225 -4.87 -6.54 5.91
C TYR A 225 -3.99 -6.63 7.15
N VAL A 226 -3.21 -7.70 7.26
CA VAL A 226 -2.36 -8.01 8.43
C VAL A 226 -0.88 -7.98 8.06
N LYS A 227 -0.55 -8.50 6.90
CA LYS A 227 0.83 -8.62 6.42
C LYS A 227 0.84 -8.74 4.91
N ASP A 228 1.93 -8.33 4.27
CA ASP A 228 2.21 -8.73 2.89
C ASP A 228 3.69 -9.09 2.66
N SER A 229 3.90 -9.69 1.51
CA SER A 229 5.21 -9.90 0.94
C SER A 229 5.07 -9.82 -0.58
N THR A 230 5.77 -8.88 -1.18
CA THR A 230 5.74 -8.66 -2.63
C THR A 230 7.13 -8.89 -3.19
N PHE A 231 7.20 -9.69 -4.22
CA PHE A 231 8.37 -9.82 -5.09
C PHE A 231 8.00 -9.28 -6.47
N SER A 232 8.83 -8.42 -7.02
CA SER A 232 8.70 -7.98 -8.40
C SER A 232 10.02 -8.10 -9.14
N TYR A 233 9.91 -8.41 -10.41
CA TYR A 233 11.02 -8.54 -11.32
C TYR A 233 10.70 -7.79 -12.60
N GLY A 234 11.66 -7.02 -13.09
CA GLY A 234 11.62 -6.39 -14.40
C GLY A 234 12.95 -6.59 -15.10
N LYS A 235 12.86 -6.83 -16.39
CA LYS A 235 14.02 -6.92 -17.25
C LYS A 235 13.81 -5.96 -18.41
N TRP A 236 14.83 -5.16 -18.69
CA TRP A 236 14.88 -4.25 -19.82
C TRP A 236 16.12 -4.52 -20.64
N ARG A 237 15.95 -4.43 -21.93
CA ARG A 237 17.05 -4.60 -22.88
C ARG A 237 17.18 -3.35 -23.73
N PHE A 238 18.32 -2.70 -23.69
CA PHE A 238 18.66 -1.53 -24.48
C PHE A 238 19.92 -1.80 -25.32
N LEU A 239 19.72 -1.96 -26.63
CA LEU A 239 20.79 -2.39 -27.52
C LEU A 239 21.44 -3.68 -26.97
N PHE A 240 22.68 -3.56 -26.52
CA PHE A 240 23.47 -4.65 -25.92
C PHE A 240 23.48 -4.62 -24.37
N ILE A 241 22.82 -3.63 -23.75
CA ILE A 241 22.73 -3.51 -22.30
C ILE A 241 21.48 -4.20 -21.81
N ASN A 242 21.62 -5.14 -20.88
CA ASN A 242 20.48 -5.69 -20.14
C ASN A 242 20.48 -5.11 -18.74
N ILE A 243 19.32 -4.61 -18.33
CA ILE A 243 19.06 -4.13 -16.98
C ILE A 243 18.06 -5.08 -16.36
N ARG A 244 18.41 -5.67 -15.23
CA ARG A 244 17.50 -6.50 -14.43
C ARG A 244 17.26 -5.81 -13.11
N VAL A 245 16.01 -5.74 -12.74
CA VAL A 245 15.60 -5.11 -11.48
C VAL A 245 14.76 -6.10 -10.71
N TYR A 246 15.12 -6.28 -9.46
CA TYR A 246 14.39 -7.09 -8.50
C TYR A 246 13.99 -6.21 -7.33
N SER A 247 12.76 -6.34 -6.87
CA SER A 247 12.31 -5.67 -5.65
C SER A 247 11.62 -6.68 -4.75
N TRP A 248 11.98 -6.65 -3.49
CA TRP A 248 11.31 -7.37 -2.41
C TRP A 248 10.79 -6.34 -1.42
N GLU A 249 9.52 -6.43 -1.11
CA GLU A 249 8.89 -5.57 -0.13
C GLU A 249 8.07 -6.42 0.83
N THR A 250 8.17 -6.13 2.11
CA THR A 250 7.36 -6.75 3.15
C THR A 250 6.75 -5.68 4.01
N SER A 251 5.53 -5.93 4.51
CA SER A 251 4.91 -5.10 5.52
C SER A 251 4.15 -5.98 6.50
N ARG A 252 4.10 -5.56 7.76
CA ARG A 252 3.37 -6.24 8.83
C ARG A 252 2.69 -5.21 9.71
N LEU A 253 1.51 -5.54 10.18
CA LEU A 253 0.69 -4.68 11.01
C LEU A 253 1.38 -4.43 12.37
N GLU A 254 1.66 -3.17 12.66
CA GLU A 254 2.21 -2.73 13.95
C GLU A 254 1.09 -2.26 14.89
N GLY A 255 -0.01 -1.77 14.35
CA GLY A 255 -1.17 -1.33 15.11
C GLY A 255 -2.34 -0.93 14.21
N TYR A 256 -3.53 -0.94 14.77
CA TYR A 256 -4.74 -0.50 14.07
C TYR A 256 -5.73 0.11 15.07
N TRP A 257 -6.56 1.05 14.58
CA TRP A 257 -7.67 1.66 15.35
C TRP A 257 -8.72 2.20 14.38
N THR A 258 -9.89 2.48 14.91
CA THR A 258 -10.99 3.09 14.18
C THR A 258 -11.26 4.48 14.72
N SER A 259 -10.98 5.51 13.95
CA SER A 259 -11.10 6.90 14.41
C SER A 259 -12.54 7.36 14.70
N LEU A 260 -13.54 6.67 14.16
CA LEU A 260 -14.96 7.05 14.31
C LEU A 260 -15.68 6.35 15.48
N ALA A 261 -15.34 5.11 15.81
CA ALA A 261 -15.94 4.39 16.93
C ALA A 261 -15.46 4.94 18.27
N GLU A 262 -14.19 5.34 18.35
CA GLU A 262 -13.62 5.98 19.52
C GLU A 262 -14.17 7.40 19.74
N ARG A 263 -14.51 8.13 18.67
CA ARG A 263 -15.16 9.46 18.79
C ARG A 263 -16.58 9.45 19.36
N ARG A 264 -17.31 8.34 19.32
CA ARG A 264 -18.67 8.25 19.87
C ARG A 264 -18.70 7.96 21.38
N TYR A 265 -17.62 7.38 21.91
CA TYR A 265 -17.52 7.08 23.34
C TYR A 265 -16.72 8.12 24.14
N ASP A 266 -15.81 8.84 23.49
CA ASP A 266 -14.98 9.86 24.13
C ASP A 266 -15.29 11.25 23.56
N ARG A 267 -16.47 11.78 23.90
CA ARG A 267 -16.77 13.20 23.64
C ARG A 267 -15.93 14.14 24.52
N GLU A 268 -15.04 13.62 25.35
CA GLU A 268 -14.33 14.43 26.34
C GLU A 268 -12.81 14.51 26.24
N GLU A 269 -12.09 13.75 25.42
CA GLU A 269 -10.63 13.87 25.46
C GLU A 269 -9.92 13.82 24.11
N ASN A 270 -10.18 14.76 23.22
CA ASN A 270 -9.11 15.26 22.37
C ASN A 270 -8.21 16.15 23.24
N LEU A 271 -7.31 15.56 24.00
CA LEU A 271 -6.36 16.29 24.83
C LEU A 271 -5.36 17.00 23.92
N ILE A 272 -5.72 18.19 23.47
CA ILE A 272 -4.76 19.17 23.00
C ILE A 272 -4.12 19.72 24.27
N SER A 273 -2.93 19.30 24.56
CA SER A 273 -2.23 19.69 25.76
C SER A 273 -1.05 20.61 25.43
N ASN A 274 -0.88 21.63 26.22
CA ASN A 274 0.25 22.55 26.13
C ASN A 274 1.46 21.95 26.88
N GLY A 275 2.20 21.07 26.18
CA GLY A 275 3.47 20.53 26.69
C GLY A 275 3.38 19.39 27.71
N TYR A 276 2.20 18.87 28.07
CA TYR A 276 2.07 17.75 28.99
C TYR A 276 0.79 16.90 28.73
N VAL A 277 0.77 15.67 29.23
CA VAL A 277 -0.41 14.81 29.28
C VAL A 277 -0.71 14.49 30.73
N TYR A 278 -1.98 14.58 31.13
CA TYR A 278 -2.41 14.17 32.47
C TYR A 278 -3.06 12.79 32.41
N LEU A 279 -2.51 11.84 33.16
CA LEU A 279 -3.03 10.47 33.26
C LEU A 279 -3.69 10.27 34.61
N SER A 280 -5.01 10.01 34.61
CA SER A 280 -5.78 9.74 35.85
C SER A 280 -5.36 8.42 36.50
N GLU A 281 -4.89 7.46 35.71
CA GLU A 281 -4.40 6.16 36.12
C GLU A 281 -3.00 5.91 35.55
N PHE A 282 -2.35 4.81 35.98
CA PHE A 282 -1.08 4.42 35.40
C PHE A 282 -1.23 4.09 33.93
N GLY A 283 -0.47 4.77 33.07
CA GLY A 283 -0.53 4.61 31.61
C GLY A 283 0.85 4.63 30.98
N ARG A 284 0.88 4.25 29.72
CA ARG A 284 2.08 4.25 28.87
C ARG A 284 1.88 5.17 27.68
N ILE A 285 2.92 5.89 27.31
CA ILE A 285 2.89 6.86 26.23
C ILE A 285 3.90 6.42 25.15
N TYR A 286 3.43 6.38 23.93
CA TYR A 286 4.21 5.97 22.76
C TYR A 286 4.23 7.13 21.76
N ASP A 287 5.34 7.31 21.06
CA ASP A 287 5.41 8.21 19.91
C ASP A 287 4.74 7.59 18.66
N ILE A 288 4.76 8.35 17.56
CA ILE A 288 4.17 7.91 16.28
C ILE A 288 4.85 6.68 15.68
N THR A 289 6.05 6.33 16.14
CA THR A 289 6.79 5.13 15.71
C THR A 289 6.45 3.90 16.54
N GLY A 290 5.62 4.07 17.58
CA GLY A 290 5.29 3.01 18.54
C GLY A 290 6.35 2.82 19.63
N LYS A 291 7.36 3.68 19.70
CA LYS A 291 8.37 3.64 20.78
C LYS A 291 7.77 4.21 22.05
N LYS A 292 7.91 3.49 23.16
CA LYS A 292 7.51 3.98 24.48
C LYS A 292 8.42 5.15 24.87
N VAL A 293 7.84 6.33 25.08
CA VAL A 293 8.55 7.57 25.43
C VAL A 293 8.36 7.96 26.89
N ALA A 294 7.28 7.51 27.52
CA ALA A 294 7.03 7.74 28.94
C ALA A 294 6.04 6.70 29.49
N GLU A 295 6.01 6.56 30.82
CA GLU A 295 4.98 5.84 31.55
C GLU A 295 4.81 6.42 32.96
N GLY A 296 3.63 6.29 33.53
CA GLY A 296 3.35 6.80 34.88
C GLY A 296 1.89 7.16 35.10
N LYS A 297 1.64 7.93 36.18
CA LYS A 297 0.35 8.51 36.54
C LYS A 297 0.55 9.99 36.87
N GLY A 298 -0.46 10.81 36.61
CA GLY A 298 -0.41 12.24 36.85
C GLY A 298 0.10 13.02 35.64
N LYS A 299 0.78 14.12 35.86
CA LYS A 299 1.24 15.04 34.84
C LYS A 299 2.57 14.61 34.23
N ILE A 300 2.58 14.29 32.95
CA ILE A 300 3.77 13.85 32.19
C ILE A 300 4.08 14.89 31.13
N TYR A 301 5.25 15.51 31.19
CA TYR A 301 5.69 16.49 30.21
C TYR A 301 6.24 15.81 28.96
N LEU A 302 5.81 16.29 27.80
CA LEU A 302 6.20 15.76 26.49
C LEU A 302 6.60 16.90 25.56
N LYS A 303 7.49 16.62 24.65
CA LYS A 303 7.82 17.55 23.55
C LYS A 303 6.62 17.68 22.62
N ARG A 304 6.58 18.76 21.84
CA ARG A 304 5.59 18.95 20.78
C ARG A 304 5.57 17.74 19.83
N GLY A 305 4.41 17.16 19.63
CA GLY A 305 4.27 15.95 18.81
C GLY A 305 2.93 15.27 18.94
N ILE A 306 2.80 14.13 18.26
CA ILE A 306 1.64 13.24 18.33
C ILE A 306 2.06 12.01 19.13
N TYR A 307 1.25 11.63 20.09
CA TYR A 307 1.49 10.51 20.99
C TYR A 307 0.29 9.60 21.09
N PHE A 308 0.54 8.34 21.44
CA PHE A 308 -0.49 7.36 21.77
C PHE A 308 -0.36 7.02 23.25
N VAL A 309 -1.43 7.18 23.96
CA VAL A 309 -1.50 6.92 25.40
C VAL A 309 -2.32 5.66 25.65
N GLN A 310 -1.77 4.73 26.41
CA GLN A 310 -2.47 3.51 26.83
C GLN A 310 -2.74 3.54 28.33
N ILE A 311 -4.03 3.49 28.70
CA ILE A 311 -4.49 3.48 30.08
C ILE A 311 -5.55 2.39 30.23
N GLY A 312 -5.42 1.50 31.23
CA GLY A 312 -6.45 0.48 31.54
C GLY A 312 -6.87 -0.37 30.33
N GLY A 313 -5.95 -0.67 29.41
CA GLY A 313 -6.24 -1.39 28.16
C GLY A 313 -6.80 -0.52 27.03
N ARG A 314 -7.15 0.73 27.28
CA ARG A 314 -7.61 1.70 26.27
C ARG A 314 -6.44 2.47 25.69
N LYS A 315 -6.58 2.91 24.42
CA LYS A 315 -5.56 3.70 23.72
C LYS A 315 -6.17 5.03 23.27
N TYR A 316 -5.44 6.11 23.50
CA TYR A 316 -5.84 7.49 23.18
C TYR A 316 -4.79 8.14 22.31
N LYS A 317 -5.21 8.99 21.37
CA LYS A 317 -4.29 9.85 20.59
C LYS A 317 -4.24 11.23 21.25
N VAL A 318 -3.05 11.71 21.52
CA VAL A 318 -2.80 13.02 22.12
C VAL A 318 -1.93 13.86 21.20
N ILE A 319 -2.33 15.10 21.00
CA ILE A 319 -1.51 16.09 20.27
C ILE A 319 -0.97 17.06 21.29
N VAL A 320 0.34 17.08 21.48
CA VAL A 320 1.03 18.03 22.33
C VAL A 320 1.52 19.19 21.45
N ARG A 321 1.10 20.40 21.78
CA ARG A 321 1.45 21.64 21.06
C ARG A 321 2.54 22.43 21.78
#